data_d13ba72753b7e1c6e9efa57bf15a2653
#
_entry.id   d13ba72753b7e1c6e9efa57bf15a2653
#
_cell.length_a   1.000
_cell.length_b   1.000
_cell.length_c   1.000
_cell.angle_alpha   90.00
_cell.angle_beta   90.00
_cell.angle_gamma   90.00
#
_symmetry.space_group_name_H-M   'P 1'
#
loop_
_entity.id
_entity.type
_entity.pdbx_description
1 polymer ?
#
loop_
_entity_poly.entity_id
_entity_poly.type
_entity_poly.pdbx_seq_one_letter_code
_entity_poly.pdbx_strand_id
1 'polypeptide(L)'
;FDDPAVTTVVQFAPAVRVTIGESIGARPGENLQGRIVAALRKLGADCVMDTRWSADVTIMEEGTELLERLLRQKEEGTLHGHPDTMFTSCCPGWINHIEKNCPDMIPHISSTRSPQAIFGALAKTWLPKTLGIPAERIRSISIMPCTAKKDEAARELLKHGGEQDVDLVLTVQEFAAMLDRRGIDLMSLEPAEF
;
A
#
# COMPACT_ATOMS: atom_id res chain seq x y z
N PHE A 1 -15.02 -8.83 6.69
CA PHE A 1 -15.30 -8.07 7.92
C PHE A 1 -16.21 -8.82 8.90
N ASP A 2 -17.08 -9.71 8.43
CA ASP A 2 -18.11 -10.36 9.28
C ASP A 2 -17.64 -11.72 9.88
N ASP A 3 -16.41 -12.16 9.61
CA ASP A 3 -15.87 -13.43 10.10
C ASP A 3 -15.05 -13.23 11.39
N PRO A 4 -15.53 -13.71 12.54
CA PRO A 4 -14.82 -13.52 13.82
C PRO A 4 -13.51 -14.34 13.93
N ALA A 5 -13.28 -15.30 13.02
CA ALA A 5 -12.02 -16.05 12.98
C ALA A 5 -10.88 -15.26 12.31
N VAL A 6 -11.20 -14.15 11.65
CA VAL A 6 -10.28 -13.34 10.87
C VAL A 6 -10.03 -12.00 11.57
N THR A 7 -8.81 -11.54 11.57
CA THR A 7 -8.43 -10.16 11.97
C THR A 7 -8.20 -9.34 10.72
N THR A 8 -9.05 -8.36 10.51
CA THR A 8 -9.01 -7.51 9.31
C THR A 8 -8.17 -6.27 9.56
N VAL A 9 -7.11 -6.13 8.80
CA VAL A 9 -6.19 -4.98 8.85
C VAL A 9 -6.32 -4.20 7.56
N VAL A 10 -6.69 -2.93 7.64
CA VAL A 10 -6.95 -2.09 6.46
C VAL A 10 -5.97 -0.93 6.42
N GLN A 11 -5.33 -0.73 5.26
CA GLN A 11 -4.62 0.50 4.94
C GLN A 11 -5.36 1.29 3.86
N PHE A 12 -5.18 2.61 3.86
CA PHE A 12 -5.61 3.42 2.73
C PHE A 12 -4.55 4.47 2.35
N ALA A 13 -4.42 4.70 1.04
CA ALA A 13 -3.45 5.63 0.50
C ALA A 13 -3.80 7.09 0.82
N PRO A 14 -2.81 7.98 0.92
CA PRO A 14 -3.03 9.41 1.20
C PRO A 14 -4.03 10.09 0.27
N ALA A 15 -4.05 9.76 -1.02
CA ALA A 15 -4.98 10.34 -1.98
C ALA A 15 -6.44 9.97 -1.70
N VAL A 16 -6.71 8.79 -1.13
CA VAL A 16 -8.08 8.30 -0.86
C VAL A 16 -8.86 9.27 0.01
N ARG A 17 -8.19 9.92 0.98
CA ARG A 17 -8.84 10.85 1.92
C ARG A 17 -9.48 12.07 1.28
N VAL A 18 -9.04 12.43 0.07
CA VAL A 18 -9.62 13.56 -0.68
C VAL A 18 -10.41 13.10 -1.91
N THR A 19 -10.00 12.02 -2.56
CA THR A 19 -10.65 11.55 -3.79
C THR A 19 -11.98 10.84 -3.55
N ILE A 20 -12.19 10.24 -2.39
CA ILE A 20 -13.48 9.61 -2.07
C ILE A 20 -14.61 10.65 -2.02
N GLY A 21 -14.30 11.90 -1.69
CA GLY A 21 -15.26 13.00 -1.65
C GLY A 21 -15.98 13.22 -2.99
N GLU A 22 -15.28 13.01 -4.11
CA GLU A 22 -15.86 13.11 -5.45
C GLU A 22 -16.96 12.08 -5.69
N SER A 23 -16.84 10.89 -5.12
CA SER A 23 -17.81 9.80 -5.27
C SER A 23 -19.07 9.97 -4.40
N ILE A 24 -19.01 10.83 -3.38
CA ILE A 24 -20.08 11.02 -2.40
C ILE A 24 -20.63 12.46 -2.37
N GLY A 25 -20.19 13.31 -3.30
CA GLY A 25 -20.66 14.69 -3.41
C GLY A 25 -20.14 15.65 -2.31
N ALA A 26 -19.03 15.34 -1.67
CA ALA A 26 -18.32 16.25 -0.77
C ALA A 26 -17.60 17.37 -1.54
N ARG A 27 -17.17 18.41 -0.83
CA ARG A 27 -16.43 19.49 -1.49
C ARG A 27 -15.09 18.98 -2.04
N PRO A 28 -14.70 19.40 -3.27
CA PRO A 28 -13.42 19.03 -3.84
C PRO A 28 -12.25 19.36 -2.88
N GLY A 29 -11.37 18.38 -2.65
CA GLY A 29 -10.20 18.54 -1.76
C GLY A 29 -10.51 18.47 -0.26
N GLU A 30 -11.74 18.22 0.15
CA GLU A 30 -12.08 18.00 1.54
C GLU A 30 -11.36 16.76 2.11
N ASN A 31 -10.67 16.92 3.22
CA ASN A 31 -9.97 15.80 3.87
C ASN A 31 -10.95 14.99 4.74
N LEU A 32 -11.28 13.80 4.28
CA LEU A 32 -12.22 12.89 4.93
C LEU A 32 -11.53 11.75 5.73
N GLN A 33 -10.23 11.88 6.04
CA GLN A 33 -9.45 10.84 6.71
C GLN A 33 -10.15 10.25 7.93
N GLY A 34 -10.54 11.09 8.89
CA GLY A 34 -11.17 10.63 10.14
C GLY A 34 -12.51 9.93 9.90
N ARG A 35 -13.29 10.38 8.92
CA ARG A 35 -14.57 9.72 8.56
C ARG A 35 -14.34 8.38 7.87
N ILE A 36 -13.27 8.24 7.07
CA ILE A 36 -12.86 6.94 6.48
C ILE A 36 -12.48 5.96 7.59
N VAL A 37 -11.71 6.40 8.59
CA VAL A 37 -11.34 5.56 9.74
C VAL A 37 -12.60 5.10 10.48
N ALA A 38 -13.53 6.00 10.76
CA ALA A 38 -14.80 5.68 11.40
C ALA A 38 -15.64 4.69 10.58
N ALA A 39 -15.72 4.89 9.26
CA ALA A 39 -16.44 4.01 8.34
C ALA A 39 -15.84 2.60 8.31
N LEU A 40 -14.52 2.48 8.24
CA LEU A 40 -13.82 1.19 8.23
C LEU A 40 -14.04 0.43 9.54
N ARG A 41 -13.97 1.12 10.68
CA ARG A 41 -14.30 0.50 11.98
C ARG A 41 -15.76 0.06 12.04
N LYS A 42 -16.68 0.85 11.50
CA LYS A 42 -18.11 0.49 11.41
C LYS A 42 -18.35 -0.70 10.49
N LEU A 43 -17.52 -0.89 9.46
CA LEU A 43 -17.51 -2.08 8.61
C LEU A 43 -16.97 -3.33 9.31
N GLY A 44 -16.31 -3.19 10.46
CA GLY A 44 -15.71 -4.29 11.21
C GLY A 44 -14.20 -4.45 11.00
N ALA A 45 -13.49 -3.40 10.55
CA ALA A 45 -12.04 -3.44 10.51
C ALA A 45 -11.46 -3.42 11.94
N ASP A 46 -10.65 -4.42 12.28
CA ASP A 46 -10.01 -4.53 13.60
C ASP A 46 -8.87 -3.53 13.74
N CYS A 47 -8.14 -3.27 12.66
CA CYS A 47 -7.05 -2.32 12.62
C CYS A 47 -7.13 -1.48 11.36
N VAL A 48 -7.04 -0.15 11.51
CA VAL A 48 -6.99 0.80 10.39
C VAL A 48 -5.70 1.59 10.49
N MET A 49 -4.94 1.63 9.40
CA MET A 49 -3.63 2.28 9.35
C MET A 49 -3.48 3.18 8.11
N ASP A 50 -2.63 4.18 8.25
CA ASP A 50 -2.24 5.05 7.12
C ASP A 50 -1.08 4.41 6.33
N THR A 51 -1.20 4.33 5.01
CA THR A 51 -0.11 3.88 4.14
C THR A 51 1.15 4.76 4.27
N ARG A 52 1.04 5.98 4.81
CA ARG A 52 2.22 6.83 5.10
C ARG A 52 3.21 6.16 6.03
N TRP A 53 2.74 5.38 7.01
CA TRP A 53 3.63 4.65 7.91
C TRP A 53 4.55 3.68 7.13
N SER A 54 4.00 2.91 6.20
CA SER A 54 4.81 2.03 5.35
C SER A 54 5.60 2.80 4.28
N ALA A 55 5.15 4.00 3.90
CA ALA A 55 5.91 4.88 3.04
C ALA A 55 7.19 5.41 3.73
N ASP A 56 7.15 5.67 5.03
CA ASP A 56 8.34 6.04 5.80
C ASP A 56 9.36 4.89 5.80
N VAL A 57 8.89 3.64 5.92
CA VAL A 57 9.75 2.45 5.77
C VAL A 57 10.33 2.37 4.36
N THR A 58 9.52 2.61 3.32
CA THR A 58 10.00 2.65 1.92
C THR A 58 11.11 3.68 1.75
N ILE A 59 10.96 4.88 2.32
CA ILE A 59 11.98 5.94 2.24
C ILE A 59 13.29 5.50 2.90
N MET A 60 13.21 4.83 4.04
CA MET A 60 14.40 4.32 4.73
C MET A 60 15.12 3.24 3.89
N GLU A 61 14.39 2.30 3.34
CA GLU A 61 14.95 1.22 2.52
C GLU A 61 15.53 1.75 1.19
N GLU A 62 14.77 2.56 0.44
CA GLU A 62 15.25 3.16 -0.81
C GLU A 62 16.43 4.12 -0.57
N GLY A 63 16.39 4.90 0.51
CA GLY A 63 17.49 5.78 0.88
C GLY A 63 18.76 5.01 1.21
N THR A 64 18.65 3.89 1.91
CA THR A 64 19.78 3.00 2.23
C THR A 64 20.33 2.38 0.94
N GLU A 65 19.48 1.85 0.07
CA GLU A 65 19.89 1.31 -1.23
C GLU A 65 20.62 2.35 -2.08
N LEU A 66 20.12 3.60 -2.12
CA LEU A 66 20.78 4.68 -2.84
C LEU A 66 22.17 4.97 -2.29
N LEU A 67 22.32 5.04 -0.96
CA LEU A 67 23.62 5.28 -0.34
C LEU A 67 24.60 4.14 -0.65
N GLU A 68 24.16 2.89 -0.59
CA GLU A 68 24.98 1.74 -0.93
C GLU A 68 25.43 1.76 -2.40
N ARG A 69 24.53 2.11 -3.32
CA ARG A 69 24.85 2.28 -4.75
C ARG A 69 25.89 3.39 -4.97
N LEU A 70 25.74 4.54 -4.31
CA LEU A 70 26.70 5.66 -4.40
C LEU A 70 28.06 5.32 -3.82
N LEU A 71 28.11 4.60 -2.70
CA LEU A 71 29.36 4.15 -2.10
C LEU A 71 30.10 3.16 -3.01
N ARG A 72 29.39 2.18 -3.56
CA ARG A 72 29.94 1.22 -4.53
C ARG A 72 30.46 1.93 -5.78
N GLN A 73 29.71 2.88 -6.32
CA GLN A 73 30.15 3.68 -7.46
C GLN A 73 31.45 4.47 -7.19
N LYS A 74 31.61 4.97 -5.96
CA LYS A 74 32.80 5.68 -5.54
C LYS A 74 34.04 4.75 -5.44
N GLU A 75 33.85 3.52 -5.01
CA GLU A 75 34.93 2.53 -4.80
C GLU A 75 35.29 1.82 -6.09
N GLU A 76 34.35 1.40 -6.88
CA GLU A 76 34.54 0.54 -8.06
C GLU A 76 34.50 1.32 -9.39
N GLY A 77 34.16 2.61 -9.37
CA GLY A 77 33.89 3.42 -10.55
C GLY A 77 32.44 3.25 -11.06
N THR A 78 32.13 3.94 -12.17
CA THR A 78 30.78 3.87 -12.77
C THR A 78 30.56 2.53 -13.46
N LEU A 79 29.48 1.83 -13.13
CA LEU A 79 29.02 0.68 -13.90
C LEU A 79 28.77 1.13 -15.35
N HIS A 80 29.47 0.51 -16.31
CA HIS A 80 29.35 0.79 -17.75
C HIS A 80 29.61 2.24 -18.20
N GLY A 81 30.33 3.05 -17.40
CA GLY A 81 30.69 4.42 -17.79
C GLY A 81 29.57 5.46 -17.67
N HIS A 82 28.44 5.08 -17.08
CA HIS A 82 27.31 5.98 -16.78
C HIS A 82 27.08 6.12 -15.28
N PRO A 83 26.59 7.27 -14.80
CA PRO A 83 26.13 7.40 -13.41
C PRO A 83 25.15 6.28 -13.08
N ASP A 84 25.29 5.67 -11.90
CA ASP A 84 24.36 4.63 -11.44
C ASP A 84 23.05 5.27 -11.00
N THR A 85 22.23 5.65 -11.95
CA THR A 85 20.91 6.28 -11.71
C THR A 85 19.98 5.23 -11.13
N MET A 86 19.37 5.54 -10.00
CA MET A 86 18.34 4.73 -9.40
C MET A 86 16.96 5.33 -9.65
N PHE A 87 16.02 4.51 -10.13
CA PHE A 87 14.60 4.85 -10.25
C PHE A 87 13.81 4.16 -9.14
N THR A 88 12.84 4.87 -8.58
CA THR A 88 11.96 4.30 -7.56
C THR A 88 11.01 3.23 -8.14
N SER A 89 10.58 2.29 -7.32
CA SER A 89 9.79 1.11 -7.72
C SER A 89 8.33 1.13 -7.28
N CYS A 90 7.89 2.19 -6.60
CA CYS A 90 6.58 2.21 -5.94
C CYS A 90 5.35 2.23 -6.88
N CYS A 91 5.53 2.52 -8.17
CA CYS A 91 4.45 2.57 -9.16
C CYS A 91 4.39 1.28 -9.99
N PRO A 92 3.38 0.40 -9.82
CA PRO A 92 3.29 -0.84 -10.57
C PRO A 92 3.06 -0.64 -12.07
N GLY A 93 2.42 0.46 -12.49
CA GLY A 93 2.30 0.82 -13.89
C GLY A 93 3.66 1.15 -14.52
N TRP A 94 4.53 1.83 -13.78
CA TRP A 94 5.92 2.09 -14.16
C TRP A 94 6.73 0.80 -14.28
N ILE A 95 6.66 -0.07 -13.28
CA ILE A 95 7.36 -1.36 -13.29
C ILE A 95 6.90 -2.21 -14.48
N ASN A 96 5.61 -2.33 -14.71
CA ASN A 96 5.05 -3.04 -15.87
C ASN A 96 5.55 -2.45 -17.21
N HIS A 97 5.69 -1.13 -17.28
CA HIS A 97 6.22 -0.47 -18.48
C HIS A 97 7.68 -0.83 -18.72
N ILE A 98 8.53 -0.75 -17.68
CA ILE A 98 9.94 -1.09 -17.78
C ILE A 98 10.13 -2.57 -18.15
N GLU A 99 9.47 -3.48 -17.46
CA GLU A 99 9.57 -4.92 -17.73
C GLU A 99 9.23 -5.28 -19.18
N LYS A 100 8.24 -4.59 -19.78
CA LYS A 100 7.76 -4.88 -21.13
C LYS A 100 8.49 -4.14 -22.24
N ASN A 101 8.89 -2.90 -21.99
CA ASN A 101 9.36 -2.00 -23.06
C ASN A 101 10.82 -1.59 -22.92
N CYS A 102 11.39 -1.64 -21.73
CA CYS A 102 12.75 -1.18 -21.44
C CYS A 102 13.48 -2.12 -20.47
N PRO A 103 13.57 -3.44 -20.74
CA PRO A 103 14.11 -4.41 -19.78
C PRO A 103 15.55 -4.11 -19.37
N ASP A 104 16.34 -3.46 -20.23
CA ASP A 104 17.71 -3.04 -19.93
C ASP A 104 17.79 -2.04 -18.76
N MET A 105 16.68 -1.37 -18.42
CA MET A 105 16.61 -0.45 -17.29
C MET A 105 16.28 -1.13 -15.96
N ILE A 106 15.95 -2.42 -15.94
CA ILE A 106 15.61 -3.15 -14.72
C ILE A 106 16.71 -3.04 -13.63
N PRO A 107 18.02 -3.12 -13.97
CA PRO A 107 19.08 -2.97 -12.96
C PRO A 107 19.11 -1.58 -12.28
N HIS A 108 18.51 -0.57 -12.92
CA HIS A 108 18.41 0.77 -12.36
C HIS A 108 17.18 0.99 -11.47
N ILE A 109 16.27 0.04 -11.42
CA ILE A 109 15.09 0.12 -10.54
C ILE A 109 15.49 -0.24 -9.11
N SER A 110 14.96 0.49 -8.13
CA SER A 110 15.09 0.12 -6.73
C SER A 110 14.48 -1.26 -6.46
N SER A 111 15.16 -2.05 -5.66
CA SER A 111 14.66 -3.36 -5.19
C SER A 111 13.63 -3.23 -4.07
N THR A 112 13.43 -2.05 -3.53
CA THR A 112 12.52 -1.78 -2.42
C THR A 112 11.06 -1.95 -2.85
N ARG A 113 10.28 -2.63 -2.04
CA ARG A 113 8.84 -2.79 -2.25
C ARG A 113 8.10 -1.46 -2.12
N SER A 114 6.97 -1.33 -2.81
CA SER A 114 6.09 -0.16 -2.65
C SER A 114 5.52 -0.06 -1.22
N PRO A 115 5.08 1.14 -0.78
CA PRO A 115 4.40 1.29 0.51
C PRO A 115 3.24 0.31 0.73
N GLN A 116 2.43 0.02 -0.30
CA GLN A 116 1.38 -0.98 -0.20
C GLN A 116 1.94 -2.37 0.10
N ALA A 117 2.96 -2.79 -0.63
CA ALA A 117 3.55 -4.12 -0.50
C ALA A 117 4.34 -4.27 0.82
N ILE A 118 5.04 -3.21 1.27
CA ILE A 118 5.69 -3.18 2.59
C ILE A 118 4.65 -3.33 3.70
N PHE A 119 3.54 -2.58 3.61
CA PHE A 119 2.47 -2.72 4.58
C PHE A 119 1.95 -4.16 4.65
N GLY A 120 1.66 -4.78 3.50
CA GLY A 120 1.19 -6.16 3.44
C GLY A 120 2.18 -7.13 4.09
N ALA A 121 3.46 -7.02 3.74
CA ALA A 121 4.52 -7.85 4.32
C ALA A 121 4.59 -7.69 5.85
N LEU A 122 4.55 -6.45 6.36
CA LEU A 122 4.58 -6.18 7.80
C LEU A 122 3.29 -6.62 8.51
N ALA A 123 2.15 -6.52 7.85
CA ALA A 123 0.88 -7.06 8.36
C ALA A 123 0.91 -8.57 8.53
N LYS A 124 1.67 -9.30 7.71
CA LYS A 124 1.80 -10.76 7.80
C LYS A 124 3.01 -11.23 8.64
N THR A 125 4.00 -10.38 8.92
CA THR A 125 5.23 -10.79 9.61
C THR A 125 5.43 -10.15 10.97
N TRP A 126 5.22 -8.84 11.07
CA TRP A 126 5.45 -8.06 12.30
C TRP A 126 4.19 -7.93 13.15
N LEU A 127 3.06 -7.60 12.55
CA LEU A 127 1.80 -7.36 13.26
C LEU A 127 1.30 -8.60 14.02
N PRO A 128 1.38 -9.84 13.50
CA PRO A 128 1.01 -11.05 14.24
C PRO A 128 1.76 -11.19 15.56
N LYS A 129 3.06 -10.89 15.55
CA LYS A 129 3.91 -10.95 16.75
C LYS A 129 3.50 -9.89 17.77
N THR A 130 3.15 -8.70 17.29
CA THR A 130 2.73 -7.57 18.14
C THR A 130 1.36 -7.82 18.77
N LEU A 131 0.43 -8.42 18.03
CA LEU A 131 -0.92 -8.72 18.50
C LEU A 131 -1.05 -10.08 19.20
N GLY A 132 -0.03 -10.94 19.12
CA GLY A 132 -0.08 -12.30 19.67
C GLY A 132 -1.07 -13.21 18.95
N ILE A 133 -1.27 -13.04 17.66
CA ILE A 133 -2.19 -13.82 16.83
C ILE A 133 -1.47 -14.52 15.68
N PRO A 134 -1.98 -15.65 15.18
CA PRO A 134 -1.41 -16.31 14.00
C PRO A 134 -1.53 -15.45 12.73
N ALA A 135 -0.50 -15.46 11.87
CA ALA A 135 -0.49 -14.68 10.63
C ALA A 135 -1.63 -15.07 9.67
N GLU A 136 -2.01 -16.34 9.67
CA GLU A 136 -3.08 -16.91 8.84
C GLU A 136 -4.46 -16.31 9.17
N ARG A 137 -4.62 -15.76 10.36
CA ARG A 137 -5.84 -15.05 10.78
C ARG A 137 -5.91 -13.63 10.25
N ILE A 138 -4.80 -13.05 9.79
CA ILE A 138 -4.79 -11.68 9.29
C ILE A 138 -5.25 -11.64 7.83
N ARG A 139 -6.17 -10.72 7.55
CA ARG A 139 -6.52 -10.31 6.19
C ARG A 139 -6.12 -8.86 5.99
N SER A 140 -5.16 -8.65 5.10
CA SER A 140 -4.63 -7.33 4.74
C SER A 140 -5.42 -6.77 3.57
N ILE A 141 -6.06 -5.63 3.77
CA ILE A 141 -6.87 -4.94 2.76
C ILE A 141 -6.25 -3.58 2.48
N SER A 142 -6.13 -3.25 1.20
CA SER A 142 -5.63 -1.95 0.74
C SER A 142 -6.72 -1.19 0.00
N ILE A 143 -6.90 0.10 0.33
CA ILE A 143 -7.76 1.02 -0.43
C ILE A 143 -6.86 1.99 -1.17
N MET A 144 -6.89 1.92 -2.50
CA MET A 144 -5.92 2.58 -3.37
C MET A 144 -6.59 3.37 -4.49
N PRO A 145 -6.00 4.49 -4.93
CA PRO A 145 -6.55 5.28 -6.05
C PRO A 145 -6.20 4.69 -7.43
N CYS A 146 -5.47 3.58 -7.48
CA CYS A 146 -4.88 3.03 -8.69
C CYS A 146 -5.24 1.55 -8.87
N THR A 147 -5.79 1.19 -10.03
CA THR A 147 -6.13 -0.21 -10.38
C THR A 147 -4.89 -1.10 -10.53
N ALA A 148 -3.73 -0.54 -10.94
CA ALA A 148 -2.49 -1.30 -11.07
C ALA A 148 -1.98 -1.85 -9.72
N LYS A 149 -2.46 -1.32 -8.59
CA LYS A 149 -2.18 -1.87 -7.26
C LYS A 149 -2.79 -3.26 -7.03
N LYS A 150 -3.83 -3.62 -7.78
CA LYS A 150 -4.38 -4.98 -7.79
C LYS A 150 -3.41 -5.96 -8.47
N ASP A 151 -2.82 -5.54 -9.59
CA ASP A 151 -1.80 -6.30 -10.30
C ASP A 151 -0.53 -6.48 -9.44
N GLU A 152 -0.09 -5.42 -8.79
CA GLU A 152 1.02 -5.49 -7.83
C GLU A 152 0.77 -6.52 -6.74
N ALA A 153 -0.39 -6.48 -6.09
CA ALA A 153 -0.72 -7.42 -5.01
C ALA A 153 -0.75 -8.89 -5.47
N ALA A 154 -1.03 -9.14 -6.75
CA ALA A 154 -1.08 -10.48 -7.33
C ALA A 154 0.30 -11.05 -7.74
N ARG A 155 1.38 -10.24 -7.71
CA ARG A 155 2.71 -10.69 -8.15
C ARG A 155 3.29 -11.77 -7.24
N GLU A 156 3.84 -12.82 -7.83
CA GLU A 156 4.46 -13.94 -7.10
C GLU A 156 5.60 -13.50 -6.17
N LEU A 157 6.38 -12.51 -6.59
CA LEU A 157 7.50 -11.95 -5.81
C LEU A 157 7.04 -11.20 -4.54
N LEU A 158 5.76 -10.88 -4.43
CA LEU A 158 5.17 -10.18 -3.28
C LEU A 158 4.34 -11.09 -2.38
N LYS A 159 4.56 -12.40 -2.49
CA LYS A 159 3.97 -13.42 -1.62
C LYS A 159 4.93 -13.83 -0.50
N HIS A 160 4.38 -14.19 0.64
CA HIS A 160 5.13 -14.74 1.76
C HIS A 160 4.57 -16.14 2.10
N GLY A 161 5.44 -17.14 2.12
CA GLY A 161 5.01 -18.52 2.40
C GLY A 161 3.98 -19.09 1.41
N GLY A 162 3.90 -18.53 0.18
CA GLY A 162 2.91 -18.92 -0.84
C GLY A 162 1.58 -18.17 -0.76
N GLU A 163 1.36 -17.35 0.28
CA GLU A 163 0.17 -16.51 0.44
C GLU A 163 0.46 -15.06 0.06
N GLN A 164 -0.56 -14.36 -0.40
CA GLN A 164 -0.45 -12.93 -0.72
C GLN A 164 -0.26 -12.10 0.54
N ASP A 165 0.70 -11.17 0.50
CA ASP A 165 0.90 -10.20 1.59
C ASP A 165 -0.27 -9.21 1.69
N VAL A 166 -0.86 -8.82 0.55
CA VAL A 166 -2.10 -8.02 0.47
C VAL A 166 -3.21 -8.90 -0.10
N ASP A 167 -4.18 -9.27 0.72
CA ASP A 167 -5.25 -10.20 0.34
C ASP A 167 -6.29 -9.56 -0.59
N LEU A 168 -6.55 -8.25 -0.44
CA LEU A 168 -7.54 -7.54 -1.24
C LEU A 168 -7.13 -6.08 -1.47
N VAL A 169 -7.30 -5.64 -2.71
CA VAL A 169 -7.14 -4.21 -3.08
C VAL A 169 -8.47 -3.68 -3.60
N LEU A 170 -8.97 -2.63 -2.97
CA LEU A 170 -10.14 -1.88 -3.41
C LEU A 170 -9.71 -0.55 -4.00
N THR A 171 -10.34 -0.15 -5.09
CA THR A 171 -10.26 1.23 -5.58
C THR A 171 -11.13 2.14 -4.73
N VAL A 172 -10.93 3.45 -4.86
CA VAL A 172 -11.78 4.45 -4.18
C VAL A 172 -13.26 4.27 -4.52
N GLN A 173 -13.57 4.00 -5.80
CA GLN A 173 -14.94 3.79 -6.26
C GLN A 173 -15.55 2.50 -5.72
N GLU A 174 -14.78 1.41 -5.68
CA GLU A 174 -15.24 0.15 -5.09
C GLU A 174 -15.49 0.28 -3.59
N PHE A 175 -14.65 1.05 -2.90
CA PHE A 175 -14.83 1.35 -1.48
C PHE A 175 -16.09 2.21 -1.26
N ALA A 176 -16.28 3.28 -2.03
CA ALA A 176 -17.48 4.11 -1.96
C ALA A 176 -18.76 3.28 -2.23
N ALA A 177 -18.75 2.43 -3.27
CA ALA A 177 -19.86 1.53 -3.57
C ALA A 177 -20.11 0.49 -2.45
N MET A 178 -19.08 0.05 -1.75
CA MET A 178 -19.21 -0.84 -0.60
C MET A 178 -19.88 -0.13 0.58
N LEU A 179 -19.50 1.11 0.86
CA LEU A 179 -20.16 1.93 1.89
C LEU A 179 -21.64 2.12 1.60
N ASP A 180 -21.98 2.47 0.36
CA ASP A 180 -23.36 2.64 -0.08
C ASP A 180 -24.19 1.35 0.12
N ARG A 181 -23.68 0.20 -0.33
CA ARG A 181 -24.34 -1.12 -0.15
C ARG A 181 -24.54 -1.50 1.32
N ARG A 182 -23.68 -1.04 2.21
CA ARG A 182 -23.78 -1.27 3.66
C ARG A 182 -24.59 -0.19 4.38
N GLY A 183 -25.15 0.78 3.64
CA GLY A 183 -25.92 1.88 4.20
C GLY A 183 -25.11 2.81 5.10
N ILE A 184 -23.81 2.96 4.81
CA ILE A 184 -22.92 3.83 5.57
C ILE A 184 -22.76 5.15 4.83
N ASP A 185 -23.43 6.18 5.31
CA ASP A 185 -23.21 7.55 4.87
C ASP A 185 -21.95 8.10 5.54
N LEU A 186 -20.87 8.24 4.74
CA LEU A 186 -19.59 8.72 5.21
C LEU A 186 -19.66 10.14 5.79
N MET A 187 -20.54 10.99 5.22
CA MET A 187 -20.66 12.38 5.66
C MET A 187 -21.37 12.53 7.01
N SER A 188 -22.17 11.55 7.40
CA SER A 188 -22.84 11.53 8.71
C SER A 188 -21.99 11.03 9.86
N LEU A 189 -20.81 10.43 9.58
CA LEU A 189 -19.96 9.87 10.62
C LEU A 189 -19.15 10.95 11.33
N GLU A 190 -19.03 10.82 12.65
CA GLU A 190 -18.05 11.59 13.43
C GLU A 190 -16.64 11.11 13.07
N PRO A 191 -15.67 12.01 12.83
CA PRO A 191 -14.30 11.63 12.56
C PRO A 191 -13.67 10.84 13.71
N ALA A 192 -12.91 9.80 13.37
CA ALA A 192 -12.11 9.00 14.30
C ALA A 192 -10.62 9.10 13.97
N GLU A 193 -9.77 8.86 14.95
CA GLU A 193 -8.31 8.73 14.76
C GLU A 193 -7.95 7.27 14.43
N PHE A 194 -6.71 7.05 13.89
CA PHE A 194 -6.19 5.72 13.59
C PHE A 194 -6.05 4.83 14.83
#